data_b8f6cf079eccf71c178508a4ab4ceb2d
#
_entry.id   b8f6cf079eccf71c178508a4ab4ceb2d
#
_cell.length_a   1.000
_cell.length_b   1.000
_cell.length_c   1.000
_cell.angle_alpha   90.00
_cell.angle_beta   90.00
_cell.angle_gamma   90.00
#
_symmetry.space_group_name_H-M   'P 1'
#
loop_
_entity.id
_entity.type
_entity.pdbx_description
1 polymer ?
#
loop_
_entity_poly.entity_id
_entity_poly.type
_entity_poly.pdbx_seq_one_letter_code
_entity_poly.pdbx_strand_id
1 'polypeptide(L)'
;ACEKIRQQTGNPHVDYILVDLSDMKSVREAAEQYIQKEDFLDVLINNAADFDLSVKKPILTKDGLEKQFATNVAAPFLLSILLKGLLEKSESGRIINISSQGLMLYPFMKLDFENLAGQKHYSPAKTYYQNKLALLMLSLYMRKHWKGIKIQAIRVTNVKVDMRRYDHLS
;
A
#
# COMPACT_ATOMS: atom_id res chain seq x y z
N ALA A 1 -3.72 6.47 -18.85
CA ALA A 1 -4.75 6.04 -17.89
C ALA A 1 -5.73 7.19 -17.61
N CYS A 2 -5.27 8.37 -17.15
CA CYS A 2 -6.13 9.50 -16.77
C CYS A 2 -7.07 9.94 -17.88
N GLU A 3 -6.58 10.11 -19.10
CA GLU A 3 -7.41 10.50 -20.24
C GLU A 3 -8.59 9.53 -20.48
N LYS A 4 -8.32 8.23 -20.42
CA LYS A 4 -9.37 7.22 -20.53
C LYS A 4 -10.42 7.34 -19.42
N ILE A 5 -9.98 7.63 -18.18
CA ILE A 5 -10.90 7.82 -17.05
C ILE A 5 -11.74 9.08 -17.25
N ARG A 6 -11.12 10.20 -17.65
CA ARG A 6 -11.85 11.45 -17.95
C ARG A 6 -12.94 11.23 -18.99
N GLN A 7 -12.60 10.52 -20.09
CA GLN A 7 -13.55 10.20 -21.16
C GLN A 7 -14.70 9.28 -20.69
N GLN A 8 -14.39 8.28 -19.86
CA GLN A 8 -15.39 7.33 -19.38
C GLN A 8 -16.29 7.87 -18.29
N THR A 9 -15.81 8.80 -17.46
CA THR A 9 -16.55 9.31 -16.30
C THR A 9 -17.10 10.70 -16.49
N GLY A 10 -16.64 11.43 -17.50
CA GLY A 10 -16.93 12.85 -17.68
C GLY A 10 -16.26 13.76 -16.62
N ASN A 11 -15.44 13.20 -15.73
CA ASN A 11 -14.76 13.98 -14.69
C ASN A 11 -13.44 14.57 -15.24
N PRO A 12 -13.30 15.90 -15.37
CA PRO A 12 -12.07 16.53 -15.80
C PRO A 12 -10.98 16.55 -14.72
N HIS A 13 -11.35 16.41 -13.44
CA HIS A 13 -10.46 16.49 -12.28
C HIS A 13 -9.81 15.13 -11.96
N VAL A 14 -9.16 14.55 -12.97
CA VAL A 14 -8.38 13.29 -12.80
C VAL A 14 -6.94 13.60 -13.16
N ASP A 15 -6.05 13.45 -12.20
CA ASP A 15 -4.62 13.70 -12.36
C ASP A 15 -3.79 12.53 -11.83
N TYR A 16 -2.47 12.58 -11.97
CA TYR A 16 -1.58 11.56 -11.45
C TYR A 16 -0.26 12.17 -10.96
N ILE A 17 0.32 11.51 -9.98
CA ILE A 17 1.70 11.70 -9.53
C ILE A 17 2.42 10.38 -9.71
N LEU A 18 3.57 10.39 -10.36
CA LEU A 18 4.39 9.19 -10.51
C LEU A 18 5.11 8.90 -9.19
N VAL A 19 5.03 7.65 -8.74
CA VAL A 19 5.68 7.19 -7.51
C VAL A 19 6.14 5.75 -7.65
N ASP A 20 7.36 5.46 -7.21
CA ASP A 20 7.83 4.10 -6.94
C ASP A 20 7.63 3.81 -5.45
N LEU A 21 6.66 2.95 -5.13
CA LEU A 21 6.35 2.59 -3.74
C LEU A 21 7.42 1.70 -3.10
N SER A 22 8.38 1.18 -3.86
CA SER A 22 9.53 0.47 -3.31
C SER A 22 10.69 1.38 -2.92
N ASP A 23 10.63 2.68 -3.26
CA ASP A 23 11.63 3.70 -2.94
C ASP A 23 11.01 4.74 -1.99
N MET A 24 11.44 4.75 -0.74
CA MET A 24 10.89 5.66 0.29
C MET A 24 11.15 7.14 -0.02
N LYS A 25 12.20 7.46 -0.79
CA LYS A 25 12.46 8.81 -1.28
C LYS A 25 11.39 9.23 -2.29
N SER A 26 11.10 8.37 -3.26
CA SER A 26 10.03 8.60 -4.25
C SER A 26 8.65 8.80 -3.58
N VAL A 27 8.37 8.04 -2.53
CA VAL A 27 7.14 8.18 -1.73
C VAL A 27 7.05 9.56 -1.07
N ARG A 28 8.17 10.08 -0.50
CA ARG A 28 8.21 11.41 0.10
C ARG A 28 8.00 12.51 -0.94
N GLU A 29 8.72 12.43 -2.05
CA GLU A 29 8.61 13.39 -3.15
C GLU A 29 7.18 13.46 -3.71
N ALA A 30 6.52 12.31 -3.86
CA ALA A 30 5.12 12.25 -4.30
C ALA A 30 4.15 12.89 -3.27
N ALA A 31 4.37 12.64 -1.98
CA ALA A 31 3.57 13.25 -0.93
C ALA A 31 3.79 14.77 -0.87
N GLU A 32 5.02 15.25 -1.01
CA GLU A 32 5.35 16.68 -1.06
C GLU A 32 4.67 17.38 -2.25
N GLN A 33 4.73 16.78 -3.45
CA GLN A 33 4.04 17.29 -4.62
C GLN A 33 2.53 17.43 -4.38
N TYR A 34 1.92 16.44 -3.72
CA TYR A 34 0.49 16.48 -3.40
C TYR A 34 0.18 17.58 -2.39
N ILE A 35 0.97 17.70 -1.30
CA ILE A 35 0.81 18.72 -0.26
C ILE A 35 0.93 20.14 -0.81
N GLN A 36 1.81 20.37 -1.79
CA GLN A 36 1.97 21.67 -2.44
C GLN A 36 0.79 22.05 -3.35
N LYS A 37 0.02 21.08 -3.82
CA LYS A 37 -1.07 21.25 -4.78
C LYS A 37 -2.45 21.32 -4.14
N GLU A 38 -2.66 20.62 -3.04
CA GLU A 38 -3.97 20.40 -2.44
C GLU A 38 -4.01 20.88 -0.98
N ASP A 39 -5.12 21.49 -0.59
CA ASP A 39 -5.31 22.05 0.75
C ASP A 39 -5.83 21.02 1.76
N PHE A 40 -6.51 19.97 1.31
CA PHE A 40 -7.07 18.89 2.11
C PHE A 40 -7.11 17.56 1.32
N LEU A 41 -7.33 16.47 2.02
CA LEU A 41 -7.50 15.14 1.43
C LEU A 41 -8.67 14.41 2.09
N ASP A 42 -9.72 14.08 1.32
CA ASP A 42 -10.85 13.34 1.86
C ASP A 42 -10.57 11.85 2.02
N VAL A 43 -9.94 11.24 1.03
CA VAL A 43 -9.76 9.77 1.02
C VAL A 43 -8.39 9.40 0.49
N LEU A 44 -7.60 8.70 1.32
CA LEU A 44 -6.39 7.98 0.90
C LEU A 44 -6.71 6.50 0.74
N ILE A 45 -6.57 5.95 -0.47
CA ILE A 45 -6.76 4.53 -0.73
C ILE A 45 -5.41 3.86 -1.04
N ASN A 46 -4.89 3.11 -0.08
CA ASN A 46 -3.70 2.29 -0.26
C ASN A 46 -4.09 0.95 -0.91
N ASN A 47 -4.20 0.98 -2.24
CA ASN A 47 -4.67 -0.15 -3.04
C ASN A 47 -3.54 -0.94 -3.71
N ALA A 48 -2.44 -0.29 -4.05
CA ALA A 48 -1.31 -0.94 -4.72
C ALA A 48 -0.77 -2.11 -3.89
N ALA A 49 -0.35 -3.16 -4.58
CA ALA A 49 0.30 -4.31 -3.95
C ALA A 49 1.29 -4.96 -4.92
N ASP A 50 2.43 -5.36 -4.40
CA ASP A 50 3.37 -6.28 -5.05
C ASP A 50 3.05 -7.70 -4.58
N PHE A 51 2.76 -8.60 -5.54
CA PHE A 51 2.48 -10.01 -5.30
C PHE A 51 3.09 -10.83 -6.45
N ASP A 52 4.41 -10.93 -6.45
CA ASP A 52 5.15 -11.72 -7.43
C ASP A 52 5.62 -13.05 -6.81
N LEU A 53 4.97 -14.14 -7.20
CA LEU A 53 5.30 -15.48 -6.73
C LEU A 53 6.49 -16.11 -7.47
N SER A 54 6.96 -15.52 -8.56
CA SER A 54 8.12 -16.00 -9.33
C SER A 54 9.44 -15.74 -8.63
N VAL A 55 9.48 -14.73 -7.76
CA VAL A 55 10.68 -14.31 -7.00
C VAL A 55 11.06 -15.38 -5.98
N LYS A 56 12.27 -15.94 -6.10
CA LYS A 56 12.77 -17.02 -5.25
C LYS A 56 13.66 -16.56 -4.09
N LYS A 57 14.11 -15.32 -4.13
CA LYS A 57 14.96 -14.70 -3.09
C LYS A 57 14.46 -13.28 -2.79
N PRO A 58 14.63 -12.76 -1.57
CA PRO A 58 14.24 -11.39 -1.27
C PRO A 58 15.00 -10.39 -2.14
N ILE A 59 14.28 -9.43 -2.69
CA ILE A 59 14.87 -8.28 -3.37
C ILE A 59 14.89 -7.15 -2.36
N LEU A 60 16.07 -6.65 -2.02
CA LEU A 60 16.22 -5.52 -1.12
C LEU A 60 16.15 -4.20 -1.91
N THR A 61 15.41 -3.25 -1.38
CA THR A 61 15.37 -1.89 -1.89
C THR A 61 16.63 -1.12 -1.50
N LYS A 62 16.77 0.10 -2.03
CA LYS A 62 17.84 1.02 -1.62
C LYS A 62 17.82 1.38 -0.13
N ASP A 63 16.62 1.31 0.47
CA ASP A 63 16.40 1.55 1.90
C ASP A 63 16.68 0.31 2.78
N GLY A 64 17.13 -0.80 2.17
CA GLY A 64 17.40 -2.06 2.86
C GLY A 64 16.15 -2.86 3.25
N LEU A 65 14.97 -2.48 2.75
CA LEU A 65 13.71 -3.18 2.98
C LEU A 65 13.51 -4.29 1.94
N GLU A 66 12.83 -5.37 2.32
CA GLU A 66 12.33 -6.34 1.34
C GLU A 66 11.28 -5.64 0.46
N LYS A 67 11.35 -5.83 -0.88
CA LYS A 67 10.58 -5.07 -1.86
C LYS A 67 9.07 -5.15 -1.66
N GLN A 68 8.53 -6.35 -1.38
CA GLN A 68 7.09 -6.48 -1.10
C GLN A 68 6.72 -5.78 0.21
N PHE A 69 7.57 -5.87 1.24
CA PHE A 69 7.34 -5.14 2.50
C PHE A 69 7.39 -3.62 2.28
N ALA A 70 8.36 -3.13 1.53
CA ALA A 70 8.45 -1.73 1.17
C ALA A 70 7.17 -1.24 0.48
N THR A 71 6.73 -1.94 -0.57
CA THR A 71 5.57 -1.57 -1.39
C THR A 71 4.23 -1.76 -0.66
N ASN A 72 4.08 -2.86 0.08
CA ASN A 72 2.78 -3.27 0.65
C ASN A 72 2.52 -2.74 2.05
N VAL A 73 3.57 -2.30 2.77
CA VAL A 73 3.48 -1.90 4.19
C VAL A 73 4.11 -0.54 4.44
N ALA A 74 5.42 -0.41 4.16
CA ALA A 74 6.18 0.79 4.52
C ALA A 74 5.69 2.03 3.75
N ALA A 75 5.50 1.92 2.43
CA ALA A 75 5.03 3.03 1.61
C ALA A 75 3.59 3.47 1.96
N PRO A 76 2.58 2.58 2.09
CA PRO A 76 1.25 2.95 2.58
C PRO A 76 1.27 3.63 3.95
N PHE A 77 2.09 3.15 4.87
CA PHE A 77 2.21 3.75 6.20
C PHE A 77 2.88 5.12 6.14
N LEU A 78 3.97 5.25 5.37
CA LEU A 78 4.68 6.52 5.17
C LEU A 78 3.77 7.57 4.52
N LEU A 79 3.04 7.22 3.44
CA LEU A 79 2.05 8.11 2.82
C LEU A 79 0.98 8.55 3.81
N SER A 80 0.48 7.61 4.62
CA SER A 80 -0.52 7.92 5.64
C SER A 80 0.00 8.94 6.66
N ILE A 81 1.26 8.83 7.09
CA ILE A 81 1.90 9.78 8.01
C ILE A 81 2.09 11.15 7.35
N LEU A 82 2.64 11.17 6.13
CA LEU A 82 2.97 12.42 5.43
C LEU A 82 1.72 13.22 5.07
N LEU A 83 0.63 12.53 4.67
CA LEU A 83 -0.63 13.15 4.28
C LEU A 83 -1.61 13.35 5.44
N LYS A 84 -1.23 12.97 6.67
CA LYS A 84 -2.10 13.04 7.84
C LYS A 84 -2.66 14.44 8.06
N GLY A 85 -1.84 15.49 7.94
CA GLY A 85 -2.29 16.87 8.12
C GLY A 85 -3.36 17.32 7.12
N LEU A 86 -3.32 16.83 5.87
CA LEU A 86 -4.36 17.10 4.88
C LEU A 86 -5.65 16.31 5.16
N LEU A 87 -5.52 15.07 5.66
CA LEU A 87 -6.66 14.26 6.09
C LEU A 87 -7.37 14.88 7.30
N GLU A 88 -6.63 15.48 8.22
CA GLU A 88 -7.20 16.17 9.40
C GLU A 88 -7.92 17.48 9.05
N LYS A 89 -7.56 18.12 7.94
CA LYS A 89 -8.25 19.32 7.44
C LYS A 89 -9.58 18.99 6.75
N SER A 90 -9.79 17.75 6.32
CA SER A 90 -11.04 17.32 5.70
C SER A 90 -12.09 17.02 6.77
N GLU A 91 -13.35 17.41 6.52
CA GLU A 91 -14.50 17.06 7.36
C GLU A 91 -14.82 15.56 7.35
N SER A 92 -14.32 14.85 6.35
CA SER A 92 -14.58 13.40 6.14
C SER A 92 -13.33 12.56 5.94
N GLY A 93 -12.19 13.04 6.41
CA GLY A 93 -10.87 12.42 6.20
C GLY A 93 -10.83 10.93 6.54
N ARG A 94 -10.39 10.11 5.59
CA ARG A 94 -10.35 8.66 5.78
C ARG A 94 -9.17 8.00 5.07
N ILE A 95 -8.70 6.90 5.64
CA ILE A 95 -7.70 6.01 5.04
C ILE A 95 -8.34 4.64 4.82
N ILE A 96 -8.19 4.11 3.61
CA ILE A 96 -8.65 2.78 3.24
C ILE A 96 -7.44 1.95 2.83
N ASN A 97 -7.11 0.95 3.64
CA ASN A 97 -6.03 0.00 3.35
C ASN A 97 -6.61 -1.29 2.77
N ILE A 98 -6.14 -1.70 1.60
CA ILE A 98 -6.63 -2.91 0.94
C ILE A 98 -5.85 -4.12 1.46
N SER A 99 -6.53 -4.93 2.28
CA SER A 99 -6.05 -6.21 2.79
C SER A 99 -6.49 -7.37 1.88
N SER A 100 -6.32 -8.60 2.32
CA SER A 100 -6.62 -9.80 1.53
C SER A 100 -7.46 -10.81 2.31
N GLN A 101 -8.41 -11.45 1.62
CA GLN A 101 -9.13 -12.58 2.16
C GLN A 101 -8.23 -13.79 2.41
N GLY A 102 -7.12 -13.91 1.68
CA GLY A 102 -6.16 -14.99 1.86
C GLY A 102 -5.58 -15.10 3.27
N LEU A 103 -5.65 -14.04 4.10
CA LEU A 103 -5.31 -14.12 5.52
C LEU A 103 -6.15 -15.15 6.29
N MET A 104 -7.35 -15.46 5.85
CA MET A 104 -8.20 -16.50 6.49
C MET A 104 -7.63 -17.91 6.31
N LEU A 105 -6.81 -18.12 5.29
CA LEU A 105 -6.12 -19.40 5.07
C LEU A 105 -4.94 -19.60 6.05
N TYR A 106 -4.57 -18.54 6.76
CA TYR A 106 -3.42 -18.52 7.68
C TYR A 106 -3.83 -17.96 9.06
N PRO A 107 -4.78 -18.61 9.78
CA PRO A 107 -5.35 -18.06 11.02
C PRO A 107 -4.33 -17.90 12.17
N PHE A 108 -3.23 -18.64 12.12
CA PHE A 108 -2.15 -18.59 13.11
C PHE A 108 -0.89 -17.87 12.61
N MET A 109 -1.01 -17.10 11.51
CA MET A 109 0.13 -16.35 10.98
C MET A 109 0.58 -15.30 12.00
N LYS A 110 1.89 -15.25 12.21
CA LYS A 110 2.56 -14.24 13.04
C LYS A 110 3.53 -13.45 12.17
N LEU A 111 3.77 -12.20 12.53
CA LEU A 111 4.85 -11.42 11.95
C LEU A 111 6.20 -11.94 12.49
N ASP A 112 7.11 -12.21 11.58
CA ASP A 112 8.49 -12.57 11.90
C ASP A 112 9.34 -11.29 11.88
N PHE A 113 9.36 -10.59 13.02
CA PHE A 113 10.08 -9.31 13.15
C PHE A 113 11.59 -9.45 12.96
N GLU A 114 12.15 -10.64 13.20
CA GLU A 114 13.58 -10.89 13.00
C GLU A 114 13.94 -11.24 11.56
N ASN A 115 12.94 -11.39 10.69
CA ASN A 115 13.12 -11.77 9.29
C ASN A 115 12.24 -10.94 8.32
N LEU A 116 11.94 -9.71 8.68
CA LEU A 116 11.14 -8.81 7.81
C LEU A 116 11.81 -8.57 6.45
N ALA A 117 13.14 -8.61 6.41
CA ALA A 117 13.91 -8.51 5.17
C ALA A 117 14.02 -9.84 4.40
N GLY A 118 13.46 -10.94 4.92
CA GLY A 118 13.47 -12.26 4.27
C GLY A 118 14.85 -12.93 4.17
N GLN A 119 15.86 -12.45 4.90
CA GLN A 119 17.26 -12.92 4.75
C GLN A 119 17.52 -14.31 5.32
N LYS A 120 16.77 -14.73 6.36
CA LYS A 120 16.96 -16.05 6.98
C LYS A 120 16.29 -17.15 6.15
N HIS A 121 15.05 -16.91 5.73
CA HIS A 121 14.27 -17.78 4.84
C HIS A 121 13.22 -16.94 4.14
N TYR A 122 13.00 -17.21 2.87
CA TYR A 122 12.09 -16.44 2.02
C TYR A 122 11.05 -17.32 1.34
N SER A 123 9.82 -16.90 1.41
CA SER A 123 8.69 -17.45 0.65
C SER A 123 7.81 -16.29 0.18
N PRO A 124 7.71 -16.01 -1.12
CA PRO A 124 6.98 -14.83 -1.62
C PRO A 124 5.52 -14.81 -1.17
N ALA A 125 4.86 -15.97 -1.16
CA ALA A 125 3.48 -16.07 -0.69
C ALA A 125 3.36 -15.78 0.82
N LYS A 126 4.23 -16.39 1.65
CA LYS A 126 4.23 -16.14 3.10
C LYS A 126 4.53 -14.68 3.39
N THR A 127 5.53 -14.10 2.73
CA THR A 127 5.90 -12.69 2.85
C THR A 127 4.72 -11.79 2.51
N TYR A 128 4.03 -12.04 1.39
CA TYR A 128 2.85 -11.28 1.01
C TYR A 128 1.75 -11.29 2.10
N TYR A 129 1.40 -12.46 2.63
CA TYR A 129 0.36 -12.54 3.66
C TYR A 129 0.82 -11.95 4.99
N GLN A 130 2.10 -12.06 5.36
CA GLN A 130 2.65 -11.34 6.50
C GLN A 130 2.55 -9.82 6.30
N ASN A 131 2.82 -9.31 5.09
CA ASN A 131 2.66 -7.89 4.77
C ASN A 131 1.19 -7.45 4.87
N LYS A 132 0.23 -8.27 4.41
CA LYS A 132 -1.19 -7.96 4.57
C LYS A 132 -1.65 -7.99 6.03
N LEU A 133 -1.07 -8.85 6.86
CA LEU A 133 -1.27 -8.84 8.31
C LEU A 133 -0.66 -7.60 8.95
N ALA A 134 0.57 -7.23 8.60
CA ALA A 134 1.23 -6.02 9.10
C ALA A 134 0.42 -4.76 8.76
N LEU A 135 -0.06 -4.63 7.52
CA LEU A 135 -0.91 -3.51 7.11
C LEU A 135 -2.22 -3.44 7.91
N LEU A 136 -2.84 -4.60 8.20
CA LEU A 136 -4.02 -4.68 9.06
C LEU A 136 -3.70 -4.22 10.49
N MET A 137 -2.60 -4.69 11.09
CA MET A 137 -2.17 -4.29 12.43
C MET A 137 -1.87 -2.78 12.50
N LEU A 138 -1.19 -2.23 11.50
CA LEU A 138 -0.95 -0.78 11.39
C LEU A 138 -2.27 0.00 11.26
N SER A 139 -3.24 -0.52 10.51
CA SER A 139 -4.57 0.10 10.39
C SER A 139 -5.28 0.17 11.74
N LEU A 140 -5.21 -0.90 12.53
CA LEU A 140 -5.78 -0.94 13.88
C LEU A 140 -5.05 0.01 14.85
N TYR A 141 -3.72 0.06 14.76
CA TYR A 141 -2.89 0.99 15.53
C TYR A 141 -3.27 2.45 15.21
N MET A 142 -3.27 2.83 13.94
CA MET A 142 -3.64 4.18 13.50
C MET A 142 -5.07 4.53 13.94
N ARG A 143 -6.03 3.62 13.77
CA ARG A 143 -7.42 3.81 14.22
C ARG A 143 -7.54 4.09 15.72
N LYS A 144 -6.70 3.47 16.53
CA LYS A 144 -6.65 3.68 17.98
C LYS A 144 -6.05 5.02 18.36
N HIS A 145 -5.02 5.46 17.65
CA HIS A 145 -4.17 6.58 18.05
C HIS A 145 -4.43 7.88 17.27
N TRP A 146 -4.99 7.82 16.06
CA TRP A 146 -5.28 8.98 15.25
C TRP A 146 -6.72 9.42 15.43
N LYS A 147 -6.91 10.64 15.92
CA LYS A 147 -8.25 11.24 16.11
C LYS A 147 -8.66 11.97 14.83
N GLY A 148 -9.97 12.06 14.56
CA GLY A 148 -10.51 12.84 13.44
C GLY A 148 -10.41 12.15 12.07
N ILE A 149 -9.65 11.07 11.91
CA ILE A 149 -9.51 10.35 10.65
C ILE A 149 -10.15 8.96 10.77
N LYS A 150 -11.03 8.60 9.83
CA LYS A 150 -11.61 7.24 9.76
C LYS A 150 -10.62 6.29 9.09
N ILE A 151 -10.18 5.24 9.79
CA ILE A 151 -9.23 4.27 9.23
C ILE A 151 -9.89 2.92 9.10
N GLN A 152 -9.84 2.36 7.90
CA GLN A 152 -10.49 1.11 7.53
C GLN A 152 -9.48 0.20 6.82
N ALA A 153 -9.53 -1.10 7.15
CA ALA A 153 -8.89 -2.14 6.35
C ALA A 153 -10.00 -2.95 5.67
N ILE A 154 -9.99 -2.96 4.34
CA ILE A 154 -10.99 -3.66 3.54
C ILE A 154 -10.38 -4.97 3.05
N ARG A 155 -11.09 -6.06 3.29
CA ARG A 155 -10.75 -7.38 2.80
C ARG A 155 -11.34 -7.58 1.42
N VAL A 156 -10.49 -7.63 0.40
CA VAL A 156 -10.90 -7.92 -0.98
C VAL A 156 -10.90 -9.42 -1.20
N THR A 157 -11.97 -9.91 -1.83
CA THR A 157 -12.17 -11.33 -2.20
C THR A 157 -11.98 -11.49 -3.70
N ASN A 158 -11.47 -12.63 -4.14
CA ASN A 158 -11.47 -13.10 -5.54
C ASN A 158 -11.26 -12.01 -6.60
N VAL A 159 -10.10 -11.36 -6.58
CA VAL A 159 -9.72 -10.44 -7.64
C VAL A 159 -9.33 -11.26 -8.87
N LYS A 160 -10.02 -11.03 -10.00
CA LYS A 160 -9.60 -11.58 -11.27
C LYS A 160 -8.32 -10.86 -11.71
N VAL A 161 -7.19 -11.53 -11.57
CA VAL A 161 -5.89 -11.00 -12.01
C VAL A 161 -5.73 -11.28 -13.50
N ASP A 162 -5.42 -10.25 -14.27
CA ASP A 162 -5.02 -10.44 -15.67
C ASP A 162 -3.58 -10.97 -15.70
N MET A 163 -3.45 -12.28 -15.91
CA MET A 163 -2.15 -12.96 -15.92
C MET A 163 -1.21 -12.46 -17.02
N ARG A 164 -1.73 -11.84 -18.09
CA ARG A 164 -0.90 -11.24 -19.16
C ARG A 164 0.01 -10.12 -18.65
N ARG A 165 -0.24 -9.58 -17.46
CA ARG A 165 0.66 -8.61 -16.81
C ARG A 165 2.01 -9.21 -16.45
N TYR A 166 2.12 -10.52 -16.40
CA TYR A 166 3.34 -11.24 -16.00
C TYR A 166 4.06 -11.90 -17.19
N ASP A 167 3.50 -11.83 -18.41
CA ASP A 167 4.09 -12.46 -19.62
C ASP A 167 5.46 -11.88 -20.01
N HIS A 168 5.80 -10.71 -19.52
CA HIS A 168 7.11 -10.07 -19.72
C HIS A 168 8.17 -10.48 -18.68
N LEU A 169 7.79 -11.32 -17.71
CA LEU A 169 8.68 -11.82 -16.65
C LEU A 169 9.16 -13.26 -16.89
N SER A 170 8.75 -13.88 -18.00
CA SER A 170 9.18 -15.22 -18.46
C SER A 170 10.44 -15.17 -19.31
#